data_6a67d76861fed150f09c1742e0223836
#
_entry.id   6a67d76861fed150f09c1742e0223836
#
_cell.length_a   1.000
_cell.length_b   1.000
_cell.length_c   1.000
_cell.angle_alpha   90.00
_cell.angle_beta   90.00
_cell.angle_gamma   90.00
#
_symmetry.space_group_name_H-M   'P 1'
#
loop_
_entity.id
_entity.type
_entity.pdbx_description
1 polymer ?
#
loop_
_entity_poly.entity_id
_entity_poly.type
_entity_poly.pdbx_seq_one_letter_code
_entity_poly.pdbx_strand_id
1 'polypeptide(L)'
;MFPTLFTLRLGGREVAFHSYGILIAIGHGLGIALAYRQARRQGLDGGRVLDAAFWMIVAGLIGSRIVYGIVNAGDFARVCFHGGGESRSLGKVFSDCGRILAVWQGGLVFYGGVAGAALVGWRFARREDWSYGVFGDLFAPALALGHAFGRLGCFAAGCCFGKVGGGHLAASFPRGSVAFDELAATGGIPGGWEATPGLHPTQLYEAFGELAIFATLLILRPRVRRHPGALLVTYLGLYALLRFVVEMFRGDVIRGLVVAMQTPRLAGWLHLPPREPIFLSVGQLGSLLVLALCGVVLARMRRAAPPRGAKTRSTDSE
;
A
#
# COMPACT_ATOMS: atom_id res chain seq x y z
N MET A 1 10.05 -14.17 -13.80
CA MET A 1 10.11 -13.25 -12.65
C MET A 1 11.53 -13.22 -12.13
N PHE A 2 12.03 -12.04 -11.78
CA PHE A 2 13.40 -11.87 -11.31
C PHE A 2 13.35 -11.22 -9.94
N PRO A 3 13.24 -12.00 -8.84
CA PRO A 3 13.22 -11.44 -7.50
C PRO A 3 14.49 -10.66 -7.18
N THR A 4 15.64 -11.13 -7.66
CA THR A 4 16.92 -10.42 -7.61
C THR A 4 17.34 -10.01 -9.01
N LEU A 5 17.58 -8.70 -9.22
CA LEU A 5 18.01 -8.18 -10.52
C LEU A 5 19.50 -8.39 -10.74
N PHE A 6 20.31 -8.07 -9.74
CA PHE A 6 21.76 -8.28 -9.76
C PHE A 6 22.32 -8.30 -8.34
N THR A 7 23.50 -8.88 -8.19
CA THR A 7 24.28 -8.88 -6.94
C THR A 7 25.57 -8.14 -7.17
N LEU A 8 25.92 -7.22 -6.27
CA LEU A 8 27.20 -6.53 -6.23
C LEU A 8 28.07 -7.11 -5.12
N ARG A 9 29.32 -7.41 -5.43
CA ARG A 9 30.32 -7.81 -4.43
C ARG A 9 31.11 -6.58 -3.99
N LEU A 10 30.84 -6.13 -2.76
CA LEU A 10 31.52 -4.98 -2.14
C LEU A 10 32.30 -5.46 -0.90
N GLY A 11 33.60 -5.40 -0.93
CA GLY A 11 34.46 -5.74 0.21
C GLY A 11 34.25 -7.15 0.79
N GLY A 12 34.01 -8.16 -0.07
CA GLY A 12 33.77 -9.55 0.33
C GLY A 12 32.32 -9.85 0.79
N ARG A 13 31.43 -8.87 0.77
CA ARG A 13 29.98 -9.04 1.02
C ARG A 13 29.20 -8.98 -0.29
N GLU A 14 28.26 -9.90 -0.44
CA GLU A 14 27.32 -9.89 -1.57
C GLU A 14 26.08 -9.05 -1.16
N VAL A 15 25.83 -7.98 -1.91
CA VAL A 15 24.63 -7.15 -1.76
C VAL A 15 23.70 -7.45 -2.93
N ALA A 16 22.57 -8.11 -2.65
CA ALA A 16 21.55 -8.42 -3.63
C ALA A 16 20.60 -7.24 -3.81
N PHE A 17 20.42 -6.79 -5.04
CA PHE A 17 19.44 -5.77 -5.41
C PHE A 17 18.15 -6.44 -5.87
N HIS A 18 17.12 -6.34 -5.03
CA HIS A 18 15.83 -6.92 -5.29
C HIS A 18 14.98 -5.99 -6.17
N SER A 19 14.34 -6.57 -7.20
CA SER A 19 13.41 -5.84 -8.11
C SER A 19 12.30 -5.11 -7.36
N TYR A 20 11.82 -5.69 -6.26
CA TYR A 20 10.83 -5.06 -5.38
C TYR A 20 11.29 -3.68 -4.86
N GLY A 21 12.49 -3.60 -4.30
CA GLY A 21 13.04 -2.36 -3.77
C GLY A 21 13.25 -1.28 -4.85
N ILE A 22 13.72 -1.69 -6.02
CA ILE A 22 13.95 -0.78 -7.15
C ILE A 22 12.63 -0.21 -7.68
N LEU A 23 11.61 -1.05 -7.86
CA LEU A 23 10.29 -0.59 -8.31
C LEU A 23 9.64 0.35 -7.31
N ILE A 24 9.75 0.07 -6.01
CA ILE A 24 9.29 1.00 -4.96
C ILE A 24 10.02 2.34 -5.04
N ALA A 25 11.35 2.32 -5.18
CA ALA A 25 12.15 3.55 -5.28
C ALA A 25 11.75 4.38 -6.50
N ILE A 26 11.54 3.73 -7.67
CA ILE A 26 11.06 4.40 -8.89
C ILE A 26 9.67 5.00 -8.64
N GLY A 27 8.74 4.24 -8.07
CA GLY A 27 7.38 4.71 -7.79
C GLY A 27 7.36 5.92 -6.85
N HIS A 28 8.15 5.89 -5.77
CA HIS A 28 8.30 7.03 -4.87
C HIS A 28 8.95 8.23 -5.56
N GLY A 29 10.02 8.02 -6.32
CA GLY A 29 10.70 9.09 -7.07
C GLY A 29 9.76 9.79 -8.06
N LEU A 30 9.00 9.02 -8.84
CA LEU A 30 8.00 9.56 -9.78
C LEU A 30 6.87 10.27 -9.05
N GLY A 31 6.38 9.70 -7.94
CA GLY A 31 5.34 10.31 -7.11
C GLY A 31 5.80 11.65 -6.51
N ILE A 32 7.00 11.71 -5.95
CA ILE A 32 7.59 12.94 -5.39
C ILE A 32 7.79 13.99 -6.49
N ALA A 33 8.34 13.60 -7.65
CA ALA A 33 8.52 14.50 -8.78
C ALA A 33 7.18 15.07 -9.28
N LEU A 34 6.12 14.25 -9.28
CA LEU A 34 4.78 14.69 -9.61
C LEU A 34 4.26 15.69 -8.58
N ALA A 35 4.35 15.39 -7.28
CA ALA A 35 3.92 16.26 -6.20
C ALA A 35 4.65 17.61 -6.24
N TYR A 36 5.97 17.59 -6.44
CA TYR A 36 6.80 18.78 -6.63
C TYR A 36 6.30 19.65 -7.79
N ARG A 37 6.12 19.04 -8.99
CA ARG A 37 5.62 19.77 -10.17
C ARG A 37 4.23 20.36 -9.94
N GLN A 38 3.39 19.63 -9.23
CA GLN A 38 2.02 20.07 -8.93
C GLN A 38 2.00 21.23 -7.92
N ALA A 39 2.88 21.19 -6.91
CA ALA A 39 3.04 22.28 -5.95
C ALA A 39 3.49 23.57 -6.65
N ARG A 40 4.53 23.49 -7.46
CA ARG A 40 5.03 24.63 -8.24
C ARG A 40 3.95 25.26 -9.13
N ARG A 41 3.11 24.45 -9.77
CA ARG A 41 1.96 24.92 -10.58
C ARG A 41 0.86 25.59 -9.76
N GLN A 42 0.83 25.37 -8.45
CA GLN A 42 -0.11 26.01 -7.52
C GLN A 42 0.50 27.20 -6.78
N GLY A 43 1.74 27.57 -7.07
CA GLY A 43 2.45 28.65 -6.39
C GLY A 43 2.96 28.25 -5.00
N LEU A 44 2.97 26.95 -4.68
CA LEU A 44 3.53 26.43 -3.43
C LEU A 44 5.03 26.20 -3.56
N ASP A 45 5.74 26.28 -2.44
CA ASP A 45 7.18 26.01 -2.41
C ASP A 45 7.46 24.51 -2.64
N GLY A 46 8.09 24.19 -3.78
CA GLY A 46 8.45 22.84 -4.13
C GLY A 46 9.49 22.21 -3.18
N GLY A 47 10.41 23.01 -2.63
CA GLY A 47 11.39 22.55 -1.66
C GLY A 47 10.71 22.00 -0.41
N ARG A 48 9.71 22.70 0.09
CA ARG A 48 8.89 22.24 1.21
C ARG A 48 8.17 20.94 0.94
N VAL A 49 7.73 20.71 -0.30
CA VAL A 49 7.10 19.43 -0.68
C VAL A 49 8.11 18.28 -0.63
N LEU A 50 9.35 18.52 -1.05
CA LEU A 50 10.42 17.51 -0.94
C LEU A 50 10.74 17.18 0.52
N ASP A 51 10.85 18.20 1.37
CA ASP A 51 11.04 18.02 2.82
C ASP A 51 9.88 17.21 3.43
N ALA A 52 8.64 17.55 3.09
CA ALA A 52 7.46 16.83 3.56
C ALA A 52 7.51 15.36 3.12
N ALA A 53 7.79 15.09 1.84
CA ALA A 53 7.87 13.74 1.30
C ALA A 53 8.96 12.92 2.01
N PHE A 54 10.14 13.50 2.21
CA PHE A 54 11.24 12.85 2.92
C PHE A 54 10.83 12.46 4.35
N TRP A 55 10.31 13.41 5.13
CA TRP A 55 9.94 13.15 6.52
C TRP A 55 8.73 12.21 6.64
N MET A 56 7.79 12.23 5.69
CA MET A 56 6.68 11.28 5.63
C MET A 56 7.17 9.86 5.37
N ILE A 57 8.17 9.67 4.49
CA ILE A 57 8.77 8.35 4.25
C ILE A 57 9.48 7.85 5.50
N VAL A 58 10.31 8.68 6.13
CA VAL A 58 11.04 8.33 7.36
C VAL A 58 10.05 7.96 8.48
N ALA A 59 9.03 8.79 8.70
CA ALA A 59 8.00 8.53 9.70
C ALA A 59 7.16 7.30 9.38
N GLY A 60 6.92 7.04 8.10
CA GLY A 60 6.26 5.82 7.63
C GLY A 60 7.05 4.56 7.98
N LEU A 61 8.35 4.55 7.72
CA LEU A 61 9.23 3.44 8.09
C LEU A 61 9.28 3.23 9.62
N ILE A 62 9.46 4.30 10.38
CA ILE A 62 9.49 4.26 11.86
C ILE A 62 8.13 3.77 12.40
N GLY A 63 7.03 4.34 11.94
CA GLY A 63 5.68 3.96 12.36
C GLY A 63 5.34 2.51 12.05
N SER A 64 5.71 2.03 10.86
CA SER A 64 5.56 0.60 10.48
C SER A 64 6.30 -0.31 11.44
N ARG A 65 7.51 0.09 11.84
CA ARG A 65 8.35 -0.71 12.72
C ARG A 65 7.88 -0.70 14.16
N ILE A 66 7.42 0.46 14.65
CA ILE A 66 6.84 0.58 16.00
C ILE A 66 5.62 -0.34 16.14
N VAL A 67 4.68 -0.28 15.18
CA VAL A 67 3.48 -1.13 15.24
C VAL A 67 3.85 -2.60 15.11
N TYR A 68 4.82 -2.95 14.27
CA TYR A 68 5.34 -4.32 14.20
C TYR A 68 5.88 -4.80 15.55
N GLY A 69 6.67 -3.95 16.22
CA GLY A 69 7.18 -4.25 17.56
C GLY A 69 6.09 -4.45 18.61
N ILE A 70 5.04 -3.62 18.56
CA ILE A 70 3.88 -3.74 19.48
C ILE A 70 3.11 -5.03 19.22
N VAL A 71 2.79 -5.36 17.97
CA VAL A 71 2.03 -6.56 17.60
C VAL A 71 2.79 -7.83 17.96
N ASN A 72 4.13 -7.82 17.83
CA ASN A 72 4.98 -8.98 18.13
C ASN A 72 5.73 -8.85 19.48
N ALA A 73 5.22 -8.00 20.38
CA ALA A 73 5.90 -7.72 21.66
C ALA A 73 6.16 -8.99 22.51
N GLY A 74 5.22 -9.95 22.49
CA GLY A 74 5.36 -11.22 23.19
C GLY A 74 6.54 -12.07 22.66
N ASP A 75 6.71 -12.13 21.35
CA ASP A 75 7.80 -12.88 20.73
C ASP A 75 9.14 -12.18 20.95
N PHE A 76 9.18 -10.85 20.84
CA PHE A 76 10.37 -10.09 21.20
C PHE A 76 10.74 -10.24 22.67
N ALA A 77 9.78 -10.21 23.58
CA ALA A 77 10.02 -10.42 25.01
C ALA A 77 10.59 -11.83 25.27
N ARG A 78 10.05 -12.86 24.63
CA ARG A 78 10.58 -14.23 24.74
C ARG A 78 12.03 -14.31 24.25
N VAL A 79 12.32 -13.72 23.08
CA VAL A 79 13.68 -13.72 22.53
C VAL A 79 14.64 -12.89 23.37
N CYS A 80 14.21 -11.73 23.89
CA CYS A 80 15.04 -10.86 24.71
C CYS A 80 15.26 -11.41 26.12
N PHE A 81 14.21 -11.93 26.79
CA PHE A 81 14.25 -12.22 28.23
C PHE A 81 14.18 -13.72 28.56
N HIS A 82 13.58 -14.56 27.71
CA HIS A 82 13.35 -15.99 28.02
C HIS A 82 14.12 -16.97 27.12
N GLY A 83 15.02 -16.51 26.30
CA GLY A 83 15.78 -17.38 25.40
C GLY A 83 16.72 -18.31 26.18
N GLY A 84 16.31 -19.57 26.26
CA GLY A 84 16.96 -20.83 26.68
C GLY A 84 18.24 -20.77 27.51
N GLY A 85 18.15 -21.22 28.70
CA GLY A 85 18.96 -22.04 29.61
C GLY A 85 20.51 -21.97 29.66
N GLU A 86 21.18 -21.27 28.76
CA GLU A 86 22.65 -21.13 28.79
C GLU A 86 23.04 -19.67 29.06
N SER A 87 24.17 -19.52 29.80
CA SER A 87 24.78 -18.23 30.14
C SER A 87 24.94 -17.34 28.90
N ARG A 88 23.96 -16.46 28.65
CA ARG A 88 23.98 -15.53 27.50
C ARG A 88 24.97 -14.41 27.74
N SER A 89 25.90 -14.25 26.82
CA SER A 89 26.71 -13.03 26.75
C SER A 89 25.80 -11.81 26.56
N LEU A 90 26.05 -10.70 27.28
CA LEU A 90 25.36 -9.42 27.14
C LEU A 90 25.30 -8.96 25.67
N GLY A 91 26.35 -9.22 24.88
CA GLY A 91 26.39 -8.91 23.45
C GLY A 91 25.32 -9.64 22.64
N LYS A 92 24.99 -10.89 23.00
CA LYS A 92 23.93 -11.66 22.29
C LYS A 92 22.54 -11.14 22.66
N VAL A 93 22.30 -10.73 23.90
CA VAL A 93 21.05 -10.10 24.33
C VAL A 93 20.84 -8.78 23.58
N PHE A 94 21.86 -7.91 23.51
CA PHE A 94 21.79 -6.68 22.74
C PHE A 94 21.55 -6.91 21.25
N SER A 95 22.18 -7.92 20.65
CA SER A 95 21.96 -8.29 19.25
C SER A 95 20.53 -8.76 19.02
N ASP A 96 20.00 -9.63 19.85
CA ASP A 96 18.67 -10.22 19.70
C ASP A 96 17.57 -9.18 19.96
N CYS A 97 17.71 -8.34 20.99
CA CYS A 97 16.80 -7.22 21.24
C CYS A 97 16.91 -6.11 20.18
N GLY A 98 18.11 -5.86 19.66
CA GLY A 98 18.37 -4.91 18.57
C GLY A 98 17.69 -5.29 17.25
N ARG A 99 17.28 -6.56 17.07
CA ARG A 99 16.52 -7.01 15.87
C ARG A 99 15.21 -6.26 15.69
N ILE A 100 14.64 -5.68 16.73
CA ILE A 100 13.46 -4.80 16.61
C ILE A 100 13.73 -3.56 15.73
N LEU A 101 14.97 -3.10 15.63
CA LEU A 101 15.39 -1.97 14.81
C LEU A 101 15.80 -2.38 13.39
N ALA A 102 15.94 -3.68 13.11
CA ALA A 102 16.45 -4.19 11.85
C ALA A 102 15.38 -4.14 10.73
N VAL A 103 15.10 -2.96 10.19
CA VAL A 103 14.12 -2.75 9.12
C VAL A 103 14.42 -3.54 7.85
N TRP A 104 15.68 -3.87 7.60
CA TRP A 104 16.15 -4.67 6.45
C TRP A 104 15.80 -6.16 6.55
N GLN A 105 15.35 -6.65 7.71
CA GLN A 105 14.90 -8.03 7.90
C GLN A 105 13.39 -8.20 7.64
N GLY A 106 12.71 -7.18 7.16
CA GLY A 106 11.25 -7.18 6.99
C GLY A 106 10.52 -6.84 8.30
N GLY A 107 9.26 -7.26 8.42
CA GLY A 107 8.44 -6.96 9.59
C GLY A 107 8.03 -5.48 9.65
N LEU A 108 7.31 -5.03 8.62
CA LEU A 108 6.75 -3.70 8.55
C LEU A 108 5.21 -3.81 8.50
N VAL A 109 4.53 -3.16 9.45
CA VAL A 109 3.06 -3.14 9.48
C VAL A 109 2.55 -1.91 8.75
N PHE A 110 1.78 -2.13 7.68
CA PHE A 110 1.27 -1.10 6.79
C PHE A 110 0.54 0.04 7.52
N TYR A 111 -0.35 -0.29 8.45
CA TYR A 111 -1.13 0.72 9.19
C TYR A 111 -0.27 1.66 10.03
N GLY A 112 0.82 1.15 10.60
CA GLY A 112 1.80 1.98 11.32
C GLY A 112 2.48 2.98 10.40
N GLY A 113 2.80 2.55 9.18
CA GLY A 113 3.38 3.42 8.15
C GLY A 113 2.44 4.54 7.72
N VAL A 114 1.18 4.21 7.46
CA VAL A 114 0.16 5.20 7.11
C VAL A 114 -0.05 6.21 8.23
N ALA A 115 -0.17 5.75 9.48
CA ALA A 115 -0.35 6.62 10.64
C ALA A 115 0.84 7.57 10.83
N GLY A 116 2.08 7.05 10.75
CA GLY A 116 3.30 7.85 10.85
C GLY A 116 3.40 8.92 9.77
N ALA A 117 3.20 8.52 8.51
CA ALA A 117 3.23 9.45 7.38
C ALA A 117 2.12 10.51 7.47
N ALA A 118 0.89 10.11 7.84
CA ALA A 118 -0.23 11.03 7.98
C ALA A 118 -0.01 12.04 9.12
N LEU A 119 0.54 11.61 10.26
CA LEU A 119 0.86 12.49 11.38
C LEU A 119 1.89 13.55 11.00
N VAL A 120 2.96 13.14 10.34
CA VAL A 120 4.00 14.08 9.88
C VAL A 120 3.45 14.99 8.80
N GLY A 121 2.69 14.48 7.83
CA GLY A 121 2.05 15.29 6.80
C GLY A 121 1.09 16.34 7.40
N TRP A 122 0.30 15.96 8.39
CA TRP A 122 -0.57 16.88 9.12
C TRP A 122 0.23 17.95 9.88
N ARG A 123 1.29 17.56 10.59
CA ARG A 123 2.18 18.48 11.32
C ARG A 123 2.88 19.45 10.37
N PHE A 124 3.28 18.93 9.19
CA PHE A 124 3.94 19.74 8.18
C PHE A 124 2.97 20.75 7.56
N ALA A 125 1.79 20.32 7.14
CA ALA A 125 0.77 21.23 6.61
C ALA A 125 0.43 22.36 7.58
N ARG A 126 0.33 22.07 8.89
CA ARG A 126 0.12 23.09 9.92
C ARG A 126 1.27 24.07 10.07
N ARG A 127 2.51 23.62 9.93
CA ARG A 127 3.69 24.49 10.03
C ARG A 127 3.82 25.46 8.86
N GLU A 128 3.39 25.03 7.69
CA GLU A 128 3.45 25.82 6.46
C GLU A 128 2.16 26.60 6.19
N ASP A 129 1.23 26.65 7.16
CA ASP A 129 -0.11 27.24 7.01
C ASP A 129 -0.90 26.72 5.79
N TRP A 130 -0.60 25.49 5.36
CA TRP A 130 -1.33 24.86 4.26
C TRP A 130 -2.58 24.16 4.80
N SER A 131 -3.71 24.34 4.08
CA SER A 131 -4.87 23.49 4.33
C SER A 131 -4.50 22.02 4.17
N TYR A 132 -4.85 21.18 5.15
CA TYR A 132 -4.61 19.73 5.07
C TYR A 132 -5.27 19.09 3.85
N GLY A 133 -6.43 19.62 3.41
CA GLY A 133 -7.07 19.20 2.18
C GLY A 133 -6.23 19.50 0.93
N VAL A 134 -5.67 20.70 0.81
CA VAL A 134 -4.76 21.05 -0.30
C VAL A 134 -3.52 20.17 -0.28
N PHE A 135 -2.94 19.95 0.90
CA PHE A 135 -1.80 19.06 1.08
C PHE A 135 -2.12 17.62 0.65
N GLY A 136 -3.26 17.07 1.10
CA GLY A 136 -3.70 15.74 0.73
C GLY A 136 -3.96 15.59 -0.77
N ASP A 137 -4.60 16.59 -1.39
CA ASP A 137 -4.86 16.60 -2.83
C ASP A 137 -3.58 16.68 -3.68
N LEU A 138 -2.53 17.27 -3.11
CA LEU A 138 -1.22 17.32 -3.75
C LEU A 138 -0.59 15.92 -3.85
N PHE A 139 -0.70 15.14 -2.78
CA PHE A 139 -0.09 13.81 -2.70
C PHE A 139 -1.00 12.68 -3.24
N ALA A 140 -2.32 12.87 -3.34
CA ALA A 140 -3.24 11.80 -3.74
C ALA A 140 -2.86 11.11 -5.08
N PRO A 141 -2.55 11.81 -6.19
CA PRO A 141 -2.09 11.14 -7.42
C PRO A 141 -0.70 10.49 -7.26
N ALA A 142 0.17 11.07 -6.43
CA ALA A 142 1.48 10.50 -6.14
C ALA A 142 1.37 9.18 -5.37
N LEU A 143 0.42 9.07 -4.43
CA LEU A 143 0.13 7.85 -3.70
C LEU A 143 -0.36 6.74 -4.64
N ALA A 144 -1.32 7.02 -5.53
CA ALA A 144 -1.80 6.05 -6.50
C ALA A 144 -0.66 5.54 -7.40
N LEU A 145 0.18 6.44 -7.92
CA LEU A 145 1.31 6.07 -8.75
C LEU A 145 2.33 5.21 -7.97
N GLY A 146 2.73 5.65 -6.77
CA GLY A 146 3.65 4.91 -5.91
C GLY A 146 3.12 3.53 -5.53
N HIS A 147 1.81 3.42 -5.25
CA HIS A 147 1.16 2.15 -4.94
C HIS A 147 1.16 1.20 -6.16
N ALA A 148 0.87 1.69 -7.36
CA ALA A 148 0.95 0.89 -8.58
C ALA A 148 2.35 0.25 -8.76
N PHE A 149 3.42 1.04 -8.61
CA PHE A 149 4.80 0.52 -8.68
C PHE A 149 5.12 -0.45 -7.54
N GLY A 150 4.60 -0.21 -6.33
CA GLY A 150 4.71 -1.13 -5.21
C GLY A 150 4.09 -2.50 -5.54
N ARG A 151 2.92 -2.52 -6.20
CA ARG A 151 2.26 -3.76 -6.64
C ARG A 151 2.99 -4.48 -7.77
N LEU A 152 3.59 -3.75 -8.70
CA LEU A 152 4.51 -4.34 -9.67
C LEU A 152 5.71 -4.98 -8.96
N GLY A 153 6.21 -4.36 -7.90
CA GLY A 153 7.25 -4.94 -7.04
C GLY A 153 6.80 -6.23 -6.36
N CYS A 154 5.58 -6.26 -5.81
CA CYS A 154 4.99 -7.48 -5.24
C CYS A 154 4.88 -8.60 -6.27
N PHE A 155 4.54 -8.29 -7.52
CA PHE A 155 4.49 -9.27 -8.60
C PHE A 155 5.89 -9.82 -8.92
N ALA A 156 6.91 -8.98 -8.98
CA ALA A 156 8.29 -9.40 -9.20
C ALA A 156 8.83 -10.29 -8.07
N ALA A 157 8.43 -10.00 -6.81
CA ALA A 157 8.80 -10.81 -5.64
C ALA A 157 7.96 -12.09 -5.47
N GLY A 158 6.80 -12.17 -6.13
CA GLY A 158 5.87 -13.29 -6.01
C GLY A 158 5.07 -13.30 -4.71
N CYS A 159 4.92 -12.16 -4.02
CA CYS A 159 4.09 -12.08 -2.80
C CYS A 159 2.69 -11.52 -3.09
N CYS A 160 1.75 -11.65 -2.14
CA CYS A 160 0.38 -11.14 -2.26
C CYS A 160 -0.39 -11.70 -3.46
N PHE A 161 -0.17 -12.96 -3.77
CA PHE A 161 -0.79 -13.68 -4.88
C PHE A 161 -2.29 -13.96 -4.65
N GLY A 162 -2.95 -14.36 -5.73
CA GLY A 162 -4.37 -14.73 -5.71
C GLY A 162 -4.59 -16.22 -5.55
N LYS A 163 -5.87 -16.61 -5.53
CA LYS A 163 -6.33 -17.99 -5.52
C LYS A 163 -5.87 -18.74 -6.78
N VAL A 164 -5.86 -20.06 -6.71
CA VAL A 164 -5.67 -20.92 -7.89
C VAL A 164 -6.78 -20.63 -8.92
N GLY A 165 -6.37 -20.42 -10.18
CA GLY A 165 -7.30 -20.06 -11.25
C GLY A 165 -6.76 -18.91 -12.10
N GLY A 166 -7.65 -18.13 -12.70
CA GLY A 166 -7.28 -16.97 -13.54
C GLY A 166 -7.31 -17.24 -15.03
N GLY A 167 -7.57 -18.47 -15.46
CA GLY A 167 -7.67 -18.83 -16.87
C GLY A 167 -6.45 -18.35 -17.68
N HIS A 168 -6.67 -17.63 -18.78
CA HIS A 168 -5.60 -17.07 -19.62
C HIS A 168 -4.77 -15.97 -18.96
N LEU A 169 -5.26 -15.39 -17.86
CA LEU A 169 -4.54 -14.36 -17.09
C LEU A 169 -3.73 -14.95 -15.93
N ALA A 170 -3.78 -16.28 -15.73
CA ALA A 170 -3.07 -16.93 -14.65
C ALA A 170 -1.56 -16.72 -14.75
N ALA A 171 -0.91 -16.49 -13.60
CA ALA A 171 0.53 -16.40 -13.49
C ALA A 171 1.06 -17.53 -12.61
N SER A 172 2.14 -18.19 -13.04
CA SER A 172 2.86 -19.17 -12.25
C SER A 172 4.15 -18.57 -11.71
N PHE A 173 4.45 -18.85 -10.45
CA PHE A 173 5.60 -18.31 -9.75
C PHE A 173 6.65 -19.41 -9.58
N PRO A 174 7.92 -19.16 -9.95
CA PRO A 174 8.98 -20.16 -9.89
C PRO A 174 9.39 -20.47 -8.45
N ARG A 175 10.11 -21.58 -8.28
CA ARG A 175 10.74 -21.98 -7.04
C ARG A 175 11.63 -20.84 -6.51
N GLY A 176 11.60 -20.59 -5.18
CA GLY A 176 12.28 -19.47 -4.53
C GLY A 176 11.51 -18.14 -4.57
N SER A 177 10.29 -18.13 -5.10
CA SER A 177 9.35 -17.01 -4.93
C SER A 177 8.56 -17.20 -3.63
N VAL A 178 8.09 -16.09 -3.04
CA VAL A 178 7.29 -16.14 -1.80
C VAL A 178 6.04 -17.01 -1.98
N ALA A 179 5.36 -16.92 -3.13
CA ALA A 179 4.19 -17.74 -3.45
C ALA A 179 4.51 -19.24 -3.47
N PHE A 180 5.65 -19.60 -4.08
CA PHE A 180 6.06 -20.99 -4.13
C PHE A 180 6.35 -21.54 -2.74
N ASP A 181 7.13 -20.80 -1.95
CA ASP A 181 7.56 -21.23 -0.61
C ASP A 181 6.36 -21.35 0.35
N GLU A 182 5.41 -20.39 0.29
CA GLU A 182 4.18 -20.40 1.11
C GLU A 182 3.27 -21.58 0.74
N LEU A 183 3.02 -21.80 -0.56
CA LEU A 183 2.18 -22.91 -1.01
C LEU A 183 2.85 -24.28 -0.77
N ALA A 184 4.16 -24.38 -0.92
CA ALA A 184 4.90 -25.60 -0.60
C ALA A 184 4.83 -25.92 0.90
N ALA A 185 4.97 -24.92 1.77
CA ALA A 185 4.87 -25.10 3.21
C ALA A 185 3.48 -25.53 3.69
N THR A 186 2.42 -25.16 2.94
CA THR A 186 1.03 -25.56 3.23
C THR A 186 0.58 -26.84 2.52
N GLY A 187 1.47 -27.50 1.78
CA GLY A 187 1.14 -28.70 1.02
C GLY A 187 0.34 -28.44 -0.27
N GLY A 188 0.21 -27.18 -0.67
CA GLY A 188 -0.51 -26.77 -1.89
C GLY A 188 0.25 -27.04 -3.19
N ILE A 189 1.51 -27.49 -3.13
CA ILE A 189 2.33 -27.85 -4.28
C ILE A 189 2.82 -29.27 -4.13
N PRO A 190 2.56 -30.17 -5.11
CA PRO A 190 3.14 -31.50 -5.12
C PRO A 190 4.67 -31.47 -5.18
N GLY A 191 5.32 -32.47 -4.56
CA GLY A 191 6.77 -32.58 -4.62
C GLY A 191 7.28 -32.69 -6.07
N GLY A 192 8.40 -32.03 -6.35
CA GLY A 192 9.02 -32.05 -7.68
C GLY A 192 8.56 -30.96 -8.64
N TRP A 193 7.60 -30.11 -8.27
CA TRP A 193 7.20 -28.98 -9.12
C TRP A 193 8.26 -27.86 -9.08
N GLU A 194 8.47 -27.21 -10.22
CA GLU A 194 9.41 -26.08 -10.37
C GLU A 194 8.71 -24.72 -10.29
N ALA A 195 7.36 -24.69 -10.33
CA ALA A 195 6.56 -23.48 -10.23
C ALA A 195 5.21 -23.77 -9.55
N THR A 196 4.53 -22.73 -9.10
CA THR A 196 3.16 -22.83 -8.58
C THR A 196 2.17 -23.22 -9.68
N PRO A 197 0.99 -23.77 -9.34
CA PRO A 197 -0.13 -23.77 -10.27
C PRO A 197 -0.43 -22.34 -10.74
N GLY A 198 -1.24 -22.20 -11.79
CA GLY A 198 -1.70 -20.89 -12.24
C GLY A 198 -2.50 -20.19 -11.15
N LEU A 199 -2.05 -19.00 -10.75
CA LEU A 199 -2.68 -18.18 -9.71
C LEU A 199 -3.21 -16.87 -10.32
N HIS A 200 -4.28 -16.32 -9.77
CA HIS A 200 -4.72 -14.98 -10.12
C HIS A 200 -3.61 -13.96 -9.78
N PRO A 201 -3.11 -13.18 -10.76
CA PRO A 201 -2.08 -12.15 -10.50
C PRO A 201 -2.70 -10.90 -9.88
N THR A 202 -3.19 -11.02 -8.66
CA THR A 202 -3.87 -9.93 -7.92
C THR A 202 -3.01 -8.69 -7.79
N GLN A 203 -1.69 -8.84 -7.79
CA GLN A 203 -0.73 -7.75 -7.81
C GLN A 203 -0.88 -6.89 -9.08
N LEU A 204 -1.06 -7.53 -10.25
CA LEU A 204 -1.27 -6.82 -11.52
C LEU A 204 -2.65 -6.19 -11.57
N TYR A 205 -3.70 -6.86 -11.06
CA TYR A 205 -5.04 -6.28 -10.98
C TYR A 205 -5.01 -4.99 -10.17
N GLU A 206 -4.33 -5.00 -9.03
CA GLU A 206 -4.20 -3.84 -8.16
C GLU A 206 -3.29 -2.77 -8.79
N ALA A 207 -2.18 -3.13 -9.44
CA ALA A 207 -1.30 -2.19 -10.12
C ALA A 207 -2.02 -1.44 -11.26
N PHE A 208 -2.72 -2.16 -12.14
CA PHE A 208 -3.49 -1.52 -13.23
C PHE A 208 -4.69 -0.72 -12.71
N GLY A 209 -5.35 -1.20 -11.66
CA GLY A 209 -6.40 -0.46 -10.97
C GLY A 209 -5.89 0.87 -10.41
N GLU A 210 -4.73 0.87 -9.75
CA GLU A 210 -4.08 2.08 -9.24
C GLU A 210 -3.65 3.05 -10.36
N LEU A 211 -3.15 2.53 -11.49
CA LEU A 211 -2.87 3.38 -12.66
C LEU A 211 -4.14 4.00 -13.23
N ALA A 212 -5.26 3.27 -13.27
CA ALA A 212 -6.56 3.81 -13.67
C ALA A 212 -7.06 4.86 -12.68
N ILE A 213 -6.91 4.63 -11.38
CA ILE A 213 -7.20 5.62 -10.33
C ILE A 213 -6.31 6.86 -10.53
N PHE A 214 -5.01 6.69 -10.72
CA PHE A 214 -4.07 7.77 -10.99
C PHE A 214 -4.53 8.65 -12.17
N ALA A 215 -4.84 8.03 -13.31
CA ALA A 215 -5.35 8.74 -14.49
C ALA A 215 -6.67 9.47 -14.18
N THR A 216 -7.58 8.82 -13.47
CA THR A 216 -8.87 9.42 -13.05
C THR A 216 -8.64 10.64 -12.15
N LEU A 217 -7.72 10.58 -11.20
CA LEU A 217 -7.40 11.70 -10.33
C LEU A 217 -6.82 12.89 -11.11
N LEU A 218 -5.97 12.64 -12.10
CA LEU A 218 -5.43 13.70 -12.96
C LEU A 218 -6.55 14.39 -13.77
N ILE A 219 -7.49 13.62 -14.32
CA ILE A 219 -8.65 14.13 -15.10
C ILE A 219 -9.61 14.91 -14.19
N LEU A 220 -9.87 14.42 -12.97
CA LEU A 220 -10.80 15.05 -12.03
C LEU A 220 -10.22 16.30 -11.36
N ARG A 221 -8.90 16.39 -11.25
CA ARG A 221 -8.21 17.47 -10.52
C ARG A 221 -8.70 18.88 -10.85
N PRO A 222 -8.83 19.32 -12.11
CA PRO A 222 -9.33 20.67 -12.41
C PRO A 222 -10.77 20.89 -11.95
N ARG A 223 -11.58 19.82 -11.92
CA ARG A 223 -13.00 19.88 -11.52
C ARG A 223 -13.21 20.00 -10.02
N VAL A 224 -12.33 19.39 -9.23
CA VAL A 224 -12.44 19.35 -7.76
C VAL A 224 -11.57 20.38 -7.04
N ARG A 225 -10.80 21.18 -7.77
CA ARG A 225 -9.87 22.18 -7.20
C ARG A 225 -10.52 23.16 -6.23
N ARG A 226 -11.83 23.37 -6.33
CA ARG A 226 -12.61 24.28 -5.44
C ARG A 226 -12.94 23.65 -4.08
N HIS A 227 -12.69 22.37 -3.91
CA HIS A 227 -13.02 21.60 -2.70
C HIS A 227 -11.73 20.95 -2.17
N PRO A 228 -10.94 21.68 -1.35
CA PRO A 228 -9.70 21.13 -0.79
C PRO A 228 -9.95 19.81 -0.04
N GLY A 229 -9.19 18.77 -0.37
CA GLY A 229 -9.34 17.43 0.17
C GLY A 229 -10.22 16.50 -0.67
N ALA A 230 -10.94 17.01 -1.67
CA ALA A 230 -11.84 16.19 -2.48
C ALA A 230 -11.10 15.16 -3.32
N LEU A 231 -9.89 15.48 -3.80
CA LEU A 231 -9.10 14.56 -4.59
C LEU A 231 -8.55 13.42 -3.74
N LEU A 232 -8.08 13.72 -2.51
CA LEU A 232 -7.65 12.70 -1.54
C LEU A 232 -8.82 11.76 -1.17
N VAL A 233 -9.99 12.32 -0.83
CA VAL A 233 -11.17 11.51 -0.48
C VAL A 233 -11.62 10.65 -1.67
N THR A 234 -11.55 11.20 -2.90
CA THR A 234 -11.83 10.43 -4.12
C THR A 234 -10.84 9.28 -4.30
N TYR A 235 -9.55 9.51 -4.07
CA TYR A 235 -8.53 8.46 -4.08
C TYR A 235 -8.88 7.34 -3.11
N LEU A 236 -9.13 7.69 -1.85
CA LEU A 236 -9.45 6.71 -0.81
C LEU A 236 -10.72 5.90 -1.15
N GLY A 237 -11.74 6.53 -1.70
CA GLY A 237 -12.96 5.86 -2.13
C GLY A 237 -12.73 4.91 -3.30
N LEU A 238 -12.03 5.35 -4.34
CA LEU A 238 -11.70 4.52 -5.51
C LEU A 238 -10.78 3.35 -5.11
N TYR A 239 -9.81 3.60 -4.23
CA TYR A 239 -8.96 2.53 -3.70
C TYR A 239 -9.75 1.51 -2.88
N ALA A 240 -10.67 1.97 -2.03
CA ALA A 240 -11.52 1.08 -1.26
C ALA A 240 -12.38 0.18 -2.17
N LEU A 241 -12.91 0.74 -3.26
CA LEU A 241 -13.65 -0.04 -4.27
C LEU A 241 -12.74 -1.06 -4.96
N LEU A 242 -11.57 -0.65 -5.43
CA LEU A 242 -10.58 -1.53 -6.05
C LEU A 242 -10.19 -2.65 -5.08
N ARG A 243 -9.89 -2.30 -3.83
CA ARG A 243 -9.51 -3.26 -2.78
C ARG A 243 -10.62 -4.26 -2.50
N PHE A 244 -11.87 -3.82 -2.44
CA PHE A 244 -13.02 -4.71 -2.28
C PHE A 244 -13.08 -5.77 -3.39
N VAL A 245 -12.89 -5.35 -4.65
CA VAL A 245 -12.91 -6.26 -5.81
C VAL A 245 -11.72 -7.20 -5.80
N VAL A 246 -10.51 -6.68 -5.63
CA VAL A 246 -9.28 -7.50 -5.64
C VAL A 246 -9.29 -8.54 -4.52
N GLU A 247 -9.90 -8.20 -3.38
CA GLU A 247 -10.00 -9.12 -2.24
C GLU A 247 -10.74 -10.42 -2.55
N MET A 248 -11.65 -10.44 -3.53
CA MET A 248 -12.32 -11.67 -3.99
C MET A 248 -11.35 -12.71 -4.55
N PHE A 249 -10.28 -12.24 -5.18
CA PHE A 249 -9.29 -13.06 -5.88
C PHE A 249 -8.09 -13.44 -5.01
N ARG A 250 -7.90 -12.83 -3.86
CA ARG A 250 -6.75 -13.08 -3.00
C ARG A 250 -6.76 -14.49 -2.42
N GLY A 251 -5.57 -15.12 -2.39
CA GLY A 251 -5.36 -16.51 -1.98
C GLY A 251 -4.43 -16.69 -0.77
N ASP A 252 -3.85 -15.61 -0.23
CA ASP A 252 -2.94 -15.68 0.91
C ASP A 252 -3.64 -16.24 2.16
N VAL A 253 -2.93 -17.06 2.93
CA VAL A 253 -3.46 -17.90 4.01
C VAL A 253 -4.00 -17.10 5.19
N ILE A 254 -3.50 -15.87 5.42
CA ILE A 254 -3.85 -15.05 6.59
C ILE A 254 -5.05 -14.14 6.28
N ARG A 255 -6.19 -14.72 5.92
CA ARG A 255 -7.43 -13.94 5.68
C ARG A 255 -8.44 -14.19 6.78
N GLY A 256 -8.70 -13.15 7.59
CA GLY A 256 -9.85 -13.16 8.49
C GLY A 256 -11.15 -13.09 7.68
N LEU A 257 -11.98 -14.13 7.73
CA LEU A 257 -13.32 -14.10 7.17
C LEU A 257 -14.31 -13.70 8.28
N VAL A 258 -15.11 -12.68 8.02
CA VAL A 258 -16.22 -12.29 8.92
C VAL A 258 -17.43 -13.17 8.64
N VAL A 259 -17.72 -13.42 7.37
CA VAL A 259 -18.77 -14.33 6.91
C VAL A 259 -18.26 -15.12 5.73
N ALA A 260 -18.30 -16.43 5.81
CA ALA A 260 -17.91 -17.32 4.72
C ALA A 260 -19.11 -17.56 3.79
N MET A 261 -19.21 -16.76 2.72
CA MET A 261 -20.26 -16.94 1.70
C MET A 261 -19.65 -17.65 0.49
N GLN A 262 -20.20 -18.81 0.16
CA GLN A 262 -19.88 -19.56 -1.04
C GLN A 262 -20.90 -19.23 -2.13
N THR A 263 -20.42 -18.73 -3.27
CA THR A 263 -21.25 -18.41 -4.43
C THR A 263 -20.72 -19.13 -5.67
N PRO A 264 -21.06 -20.40 -5.88
CA PRO A 264 -20.47 -21.23 -6.94
C PRO A 264 -20.64 -20.62 -8.35
N ARG A 265 -21.80 -19.97 -8.62
CA ARG A 265 -22.04 -19.31 -9.93
C ARG A 265 -21.07 -18.15 -10.17
N LEU A 266 -20.86 -17.30 -9.15
CA LEU A 266 -19.91 -16.18 -9.25
C LEU A 266 -18.47 -16.70 -9.32
N ALA A 267 -18.12 -17.73 -8.56
CA ALA A 267 -16.83 -18.38 -8.61
C ALA A 267 -16.53 -18.90 -10.02
N GLY A 268 -17.48 -19.59 -10.65
CA GLY A 268 -17.30 -20.09 -12.04
C GLY A 268 -17.07 -18.96 -13.03
N TRP A 269 -17.83 -17.87 -12.95
CA TRP A 269 -17.66 -16.70 -13.84
C TRP A 269 -16.31 -16.00 -13.61
N LEU A 270 -15.83 -15.95 -12.37
CA LEU A 270 -14.53 -15.36 -12.01
C LEU A 270 -13.34 -16.32 -12.14
N HIS A 271 -13.55 -17.55 -12.62
CA HIS A 271 -12.53 -18.61 -12.70
C HIS A 271 -11.87 -18.93 -11.35
N LEU A 272 -12.65 -18.86 -10.28
CA LEU A 272 -12.25 -19.16 -8.90
C LEU A 272 -12.66 -20.59 -8.51
N PRO A 273 -11.97 -21.20 -7.54
CA PRO A 273 -12.40 -22.50 -6.98
C PRO A 273 -13.81 -22.40 -6.38
N PRO A 274 -14.75 -23.29 -6.76
CA PRO A 274 -16.17 -23.13 -6.40
C PRO A 274 -16.49 -23.34 -4.92
N ARG A 275 -15.58 -23.94 -4.17
CA ARG A 275 -15.74 -24.22 -2.73
C ARG A 275 -15.09 -23.18 -1.83
N GLU A 276 -14.27 -22.28 -2.37
CA GLU A 276 -13.64 -21.23 -1.59
C GLU A 276 -14.60 -20.05 -1.36
N PRO A 277 -14.68 -19.51 -0.13
CA PRO A 277 -15.52 -18.37 0.16
C PRO A 277 -15.01 -17.12 -0.57
N ILE A 278 -15.94 -16.33 -1.11
CA ILE A 278 -15.63 -15.10 -1.88
C ILE A 278 -15.90 -13.87 -1.01
N PHE A 279 -16.89 -13.90 -0.15
CA PHE A 279 -17.36 -12.82 0.75
C PHE A 279 -17.46 -13.34 2.18
N LEU A 280 -17.48 -12.52 3.21
CA LEU A 280 -16.93 -11.19 3.45
C LEU A 280 -15.64 -11.33 4.24
N SER A 281 -14.55 -10.83 3.73
CA SER A 281 -13.31 -10.75 4.51
C SER A 281 -13.30 -9.47 5.36
N VAL A 282 -12.43 -9.43 6.38
CA VAL A 282 -12.16 -8.22 7.15
C VAL A 282 -11.73 -7.06 6.24
N GLY A 283 -10.95 -7.36 5.20
CA GLY A 283 -10.53 -6.37 4.20
C GLY A 283 -11.70 -5.80 3.40
N GLN A 284 -12.68 -6.64 3.02
CA GLN A 284 -13.89 -6.18 2.32
C GLN A 284 -14.78 -5.32 3.22
N LEU A 285 -14.97 -5.71 4.47
CA LEU A 285 -15.72 -4.91 5.43
C LEU A 285 -15.09 -3.55 5.65
N GLY A 286 -13.77 -3.50 5.87
CA GLY A 286 -13.03 -2.24 5.98
C GLY A 286 -13.18 -1.37 4.72
N SER A 287 -13.13 -1.97 3.53
CA SER A 287 -13.33 -1.26 2.27
C SER A 287 -14.71 -0.65 2.15
N LEU A 288 -15.76 -1.36 2.56
CA LEU A 288 -17.13 -0.83 2.56
C LEU A 288 -17.29 0.35 3.53
N LEU A 289 -16.70 0.26 4.72
CA LEU A 289 -16.71 1.35 5.69
C LEU A 289 -16.01 2.60 5.16
N VAL A 290 -14.83 2.45 4.57
CA VAL A 290 -14.08 3.56 3.95
C VAL A 290 -14.87 4.15 2.80
N LEU A 291 -15.46 3.33 1.94
CA LEU A 291 -16.26 3.78 0.80
C LEU A 291 -17.48 4.60 1.26
N ALA A 292 -18.20 4.11 2.26
CA ALA A 292 -19.35 4.83 2.85
C ALA A 292 -18.93 6.17 3.45
N LEU A 293 -17.83 6.20 4.22
CA LEU A 293 -17.29 7.43 4.81
C LEU A 293 -16.89 8.44 3.72
N CYS A 294 -16.16 8.00 2.70
CA CYS A 294 -15.78 8.85 1.57
C CYS A 294 -17.00 9.41 0.84
N GLY A 295 -18.05 8.59 0.63
CA GLY A 295 -19.31 9.05 0.03
C GLY A 295 -19.98 10.15 0.84
N VAL A 296 -20.07 9.98 2.17
CA VAL A 296 -20.64 10.99 3.07
C VAL A 296 -19.81 12.28 3.06
N VAL A 297 -18.48 12.18 3.13
CA VAL A 297 -17.60 13.35 3.12
C VAL A 297 -17.73 14.12 1.80
N LEU A 298 -17.68 13.44 0.65
CA LEU A 298 -17.85 14.07 -0.67
C LEU A 298 -19.23 14.72 -0.82
N ALA A 299 -20.30 14.09 -0.34
CA ALA A 299 -21.62 14.67 -0.36
C ALA A 299 -21.71 15.95 0.48
N ARG A 300 -21.11 15.97 1.68
CA ARG A 300 -21.03 17.17 2.53
C ARG A 300 -20.23 18.28 1.88
N MET A 301 -19.07 17.96 1.30
CA MET A 301 -18.22 18.94 0.60
C MET A 301 -18.96 19.58 -0.58
N ARG A 302 -19.74 18.83 -1.34
CA ARG A 302 -20.56 19.35 -2.46
C ARG A 302 -21.67 20.28 -1.97
N ARG A 303 -22.30 19.98 -0.83
CA ARG A 303 -23.36 20.81 -0.24
C ARG A 303 -22.83 22.11 0.37
N ALA A 304 -21.62 22.09 0.91
CA ALA A 304 -20.97 23.28 1.50
C ALA A 304 -20.40 24.26 0.45
N ALA A 305 -20.34 23.87 -0.82
CA ALA A 305 -19.85 24.73 -1.89
C ALA A 305 -20.88 25.83 -2.21
N PRO A 306 -20.46 27.11 -2.37
CA PRO A 306 -21.36 28.16 -2.83
C PRO A 306 -21.91 27.82 -4.22
N PRO A 307 -23.18 28.19 -4.53
CA PRO A 307 -23.80 27.88 -5.80
C PRO A 307 -22.94 28.43 -6.94
N ARG A 308 -22.83 27.63 -8.03
CA ARG A 308 -22.17 28.03 -9.28
C ARG A 308 -22.90 29.25 -9.83
N GLY A 309 -22.35 30.46 -9.63
CA GLY A 309 -22.97 31.67 -10.22
C GLY A 309 -22.97 32.92 -9.36
N ALA A 310 -22.51 32.91 -8.11
CA ALA A 310 -22.30 34.15 -7.38
C ALA A 310 -21.15 34.95 -8.05
N LYS A 311 -21.50 35.81 -9.02
CA LYS A 311 -20.62 36.87 -9.50
C LYS A 311 -20.21 37.67 -8.28
N THR A 312 -18.90 37.73 -8.00
CA THR A 312 -18.36 38.78 -7.13
C THR A 312 -18.84 40.12 -7.72
N ARG A 313 -19.80 40.78 -7.06
CA ARG A 313 -20.03 42.18 -7.30
C ARG A 313 -18.70 42.88 -7.02
N SER A 314 -18.07 43.36 -8.05
CA SER A 314 -17.04 44.37 -7.94
C SER A 314 -17.70 45.56 -7.25
N THR A 315 -17.33 45.85 -6.05
CA THR A 315 -17.52 47.16 -5.43
C THR A 315 -16.46 48.08 -6.02
N ASP A 316 -16.68 48.46 -7.27
CA ASP A 316 -16.14 49.69 -7.82
C ASP A 316 -17.19 50.75 -7.47
N SER A 317 -16.94 51.51 -6.44
CA SER A 317 -17.60 52.77 -6.16
C SER A 317 -16.68 53.61 -5.29
N GLU A 318 -16.15 54.65 -5.95
CA GLU A 318 -15.69 55.95 -5.43
C GLU A 318 -14.37 55.96 -4.69
#